data_5506642ef80afab94f2146ee10e659ec
#
_entry.id   5506642ef80afab94f2146ee10e659ec
#
_cell.length_a   1.000
_cell.length_b   1.000
_cell.length_c   1.000
_cell.angle_alpha   90.00
_cell.angle_beta   90.00
_cell.angle_gamma   90.00
#
_symmetry.space_group_name_H-M   'P 1'
#
loop_
_entity.id
_entity.type
_entity.pdbx_description
1 polymer ?
#
loop_
_entity_poly.entity_id
_entity_poly.type
_entity_poly.pdbx_seq_one_letter_code
_entity_poly.pdbx_strand_id
1 'polypeptide(L)'
;VMDNHFVPNLTFGPQMVGRIQETSPVPLDVHLMISDPERWAPEYAELGAASVTFHIEAATEPVWLARRLREIGARAGVAVKPGTPIEPLFEILDEFDQVLIMTVEPGFGGQSFMPETMPKLAALAREVRRRGSAAWLQVDGGITESTIVQAAEAGADTFVAGSSVFGAEHPGLAIARLREAARAHAHTH
;
A
#
# COMPACT_ATOMS: atom_id res chain seq x y z
N VAL A 1 3.26 7.85 -5.75
CA VAL A 1 4.05 8.38 -6.90
C VAL A 1 3.44 7.87 -8.20
N MET A 2 3.22 8.76 -9.16
CA MET A 2 2.56 8.46 -10.43
C MET A 2 3.38 9.03 -11.59
N ASP A 3 3.51 8.27 -12.69
CA ASP A 3 4.42 8.60 -13.80
C ASP A 3 3.73 9.04 -15.12
N ASN A 4 2.41 9.11 -15.12
CA ASN A 4 1.60 9.38 -16.33
C ASN A 4 1.77 8.32 -17.45
N HIS A 5 2.17 7.11 -17.09
CA HIS A 5 2.28 5.95 -17.99
C HIS A 5 1.50 4.76 -17.44
N PHE A 6 1.85 4.32 -16.23
CA PHE A 6 1.12 3.27 -15.54
C PHE A 6 -0.30 3.69 -15.14
N VAL A 7 -0.45 4.97 -14.75
CA VAL A 7 -1.72 5.62 -14.44
C VAL A 7 -1.80 6.99 -15.12
N PRO A 8 -3.01 7.49 -15.45
CA PRO A 8 -3.17 8.76 -16.18
C PRO A 8 -3.04 9.99 -15.26
N ASN A 9 -1.99 10.05 -14.45
CA ASN A 9 -1.67 11.15 -13.55
C ASN A 9 -0.16 11.22 -13.32
N LEU A 10 0.34 12.42 -13.04
CA LEU A 10 1.75 12.69 -12.76
C LEU A 10 1.87 13.40 -11.40
N THR A 11 2.69 12.85 -10.51
CA THR A 11 2.87 13.40 -9.16
C THR A 11 4.34 13.49 -8.77
N PHE A 12 4.70 13.08 -7.56
CA PHE A 12 6.03 13.27 -6.96
C PHE A 12 7.14 12.52 -7.70
N GLY A 13 8.26 13.20 -7.94
CA GLY A 13 9.50 12.54 -8.35
C GLY A 13 10.44 12.29 -7.15
N PRO A 14 11.59 11.61 -7.37
CA PRO A 14 12.55 11.29 -6.31
C PRO A 14 13.01 12.51 -5.52
N GLN A 15 13.30 13.64 -6.20
CA GLN A 15 13.74 14.87 -5.54
C GLN A 15 12.71 15.42 -4.54
N MET A 16 11.41 15.38 -4.88
CA MET A 16 10.35 15.81 -3.99
C MET A 16 10.23 14.88 -2.78
N VAL A 17 10.27 13.57 -3.01
CA VAL A 17 10.21 12.56 -1.92
C VAL A 17 11.42 12.70 -1.01
N GLY A 18 12.63 12.90 -1.56
CA GLY A 18 13.83 13.18 -0.77
C GLY A 18 13.68 14.43 0.09
N ARG A 19 13.09 15.50 -0.44
CA ARG A 19 12.84 16.73 0.34
C ARG A 19 11.80 16.52 1.44
N ILE A 20 10.76 15.72 1.20
CA ILE A 20 9.79 15.36 2.23
C ILE A 20 10.48 14.52 3.31
N GLN A 21 11.32 13.56 2.94
CA GLN A 21 12.05 12.70 3.87
C GLN A 21 12.95 13.53 4.82
N GLU A 22 13.64 14.56 4.33
CA GLU A 22 14.48 15.44 5.16
C GLU A 22 13.68 16.21 6.23
N THR A 23 12.41 16.50 5.98
CA THR A 23 11.58 17.35 6.84
C THR A 23 10.49 16.60 7.59
N SER A 24 10.17 15.38 7.19
CA SER A 24 9.12 14.57 7.81
C SER A 24 9.54 14.03 9.17
N PRO A 25 8.73 14.23 10.23
CA PRO A 25 8.97 13.60 11.52
C PRO A 25 8.53 12.12 11.58
N VAL A 26 7.92 11.61 10.51
CA VAL A 26 7.40 10.24 10.41
C VAL A 26 8.01 9.51 9.22
N PRO A 27 8.16 8.17 9.29
CA PRO A 27 8.67 7.39 8.18
C PRO A 27 7.80 7.52 6.93
N LEU A 28 8.43 7.51 5.76
CA LEU A 28 7.70 7.51 4.48
C LEU A 28 7.43 6.08 4.01
N ASP A 29 6.18 5.82 3.66
CA ASP A 29 5.72 4.65 2.92
C ASP A 29 5.42 5.09 1.48
N VAL A 30 6.29 4.72 0.54
CA VAL A 30 6.25 5.20 -0.84
C VAL A 30 5.55 4.17 -1.72
N HIS A 31 4.37 4.52 -2.23
CA HIS A 31 3.62 3.69 -3.18
C HIS A 31 3.87 4.18 -4.62
N LEU A 32 4.45 3.33 -5.44
CA LEU A 32 4.85 3.60 -6.81
C LEU A 32 3.83 3.05 -7.81
N MET A 33 3.05 3.94 -8.41
CA MET A 33 2.18 3.69 -9.56
C MET A 33 2.92 4.09 -10.83
N ILE A 34 3.95 3.33 -11.20
CA ILE A 34 4.88 3.62 -12.29
C ILE A 34 5.14 2.39 -13.15
N SER A 35 5.52 2.60 -14.41
CA SER A 35 5.67 1.57 -15.43
C SER A 35 7.02 0.85 -15.43
N ASP A 36 8.04 1.38 -14.74
CA ASP A 36 9.40 0.81 -14.69
C ASP A 36 9.93 0.81 -13.25
N PRO A 37 9.32 -0.03 -12.36
CA PRO A 37 9.66 -0.04 -10.95
C PRO A 37 11.07 -0.57 -10.68
N GLU A 38 11.60 -1.50 -11.47
CA GLU A 38 12.96 -2.04 -11.32
C GLU A 38 14.02 -0.94 -11.43
N ARG A 39 13.77 0.03 -12.31
CA ARG A 39 14.66 1.17 -12.52
C ARG A 39 14.58 2.18 -11.38
N TRP A 40 13.36 2.52 -10.93
CA TRP A 40 13.14 3.68 -10.09
C TRP A 40 12.97 3.37 -8.60
N ALA A 41 12.40 2.22 -8.24
CA ALA A 41 12.11 1.90 -6.83
C ALA A 41 13.36 1.91 -5.93
N PRO A 42 14.54 1.43 -6.38
CA PRO A 42 15.76 1.50 -5.57
C PRO A 42 16.14 2.92 -5.17
N GLU A 43 15.94 3.92 -6.04
CA GLU A 43 16.26 5.32 -5.75
C GLU A 43 15.42 5.86 -4.58
N TYR A 44 14.12 5.51 -4.52
CA TYR A 44 13.27 5.92 -3.39
C TYR A 44 13.70 5.26 -2.08
N ALA A 45 14.16 4.04 -2.10
CA ALA A 45 14.72 3.36 -0.93
C ALA A 45 16.04 4.03 -0.48
N GLU A 46 16.93 4.38 -1.41
CA GLU A 46 18.20 5.08 -1.15
C GLU A 46 17.99 6.48 -0.56
N LEU A 47 16.85 7.14 -0.88
CA LEU A 47 16.45 8.41 -0.26
C LEU A 47 15.97 8.25 1.20
N GLY A 48 15.88 7.03 1.72
CA GLY A 48 15.53 6.75 3.10
C GLY A 48 14.06 6.43 3.36
N ALA A 49 13.27 6.11 2.32
CA ALA A 49 11.91 5.62 2.52
C ALA A 49 11.93 4.36 3.40
N ALA A 50 11.05 4.28 4.38
CA ALA A 50 10.96 3.13 5.28
C ALA A 50 10.36 1.89 4.58
N SER A 51 9.49 2.12 3.61
CA SER A 51 8.92 1.10 2.74
C SER A 51 8.74 1.65 1.33
N VAL A 52 8.89 0.78 0.34
CA VAL A 52 8.63 1.07 -1.07
C VAL A 52 7.75 -0.03 -1.63
N THR A 53 6.57 0.34 -2.10
CA THR A 53 5.57 -0.57 -2.66
C THR A 53 5.43 -0.33 -4.16
N PHE A 54 5.62 -1.37 -4.96
CA PHE A 54 5.47 -1.33 -6.41
C PHE A 54 4.32 -2.23 -6.87
N HIS A 55 3.76 -1.97 -8.04
CA HIS A 55 2.70 -2.79 -8.60
C HIS A 55 3.22 -4.06 -9.25
N ILE A 56 2.61 -5.20 -8.92
CA ILE A 56 2.95 -6.49 -9.54
C ILE A 56 2.74 -6.46 -11.07
N GLU A 57 1.76 -5.70 -11.53
CA GLU A 57 1.42 -5.56 -12.95
C GLU A 57 2.46 -4.77 -13.75
N ALA A 58 3.31 -4.00 -13.08
CA ALA A 58 4.39 -3.23 -13.71
C ALA A 58 5.76 -3.92 -13.60
N ALA A 59 5.93 -4.86 -12.68
CA ALA A 59 7.21 -5.50 -12.41
C ALA A 59 7.45 -6.70 -13.34
N THR A 60 8.65 -6.78 -13.90
CA THR A 60 9.12 -7.93 -14.69
C THR A 60 9.86 -8.94 -13.81
N GLU A 61 10.58 -8.48 -12.79
CA GLU A 61 11.38 -9.26 -11.85
C GLU A 61 11.02 -8.93 -10.39
N PRO A 62 9.75 -9.20 -9.95
CA PRO A 62 9.26 -8.73 -8.67
C PRO A 62 10.06 -9.27 -7.47
N VAL A 63 10.53 -10.51 -7.51
CA VAL A 63 11.33 -11.12 -6.45
C VAL A 63 12.72 -10.45 -6.35
N TRP A 64 13.37 -10.23 -7.48
CA TRP A 64 14.64 -9.51 -7.52
C TRP A 64 14.50 -8.11 -6.95
N LEU A 65 13.45 -7.38 -7.37
CA LEU A 65 13.20 -6.02 -6.90
C LEU A 65 12.92 -5.99 -5.39
N ALA A 66 12.12 -6.91 -4.87
CA ALA A 66 11.83 -7.00 -3.43
C ALA A 66 13.13 -7.20 -2.62
N ARG A 67 13.99 -8.12 -3.05
CA ARG A 67 15.28 -8.38 -2.41
C ARG A 67 16.20 -7.17 -2.48
N ARG A 68 16.22 -6.48 -3.63
CA ARG A 68 17.01 -5.26 -3.80
C ARG A 68 16.58 -4.15 -2.85
N LEU A 69 15.28 -3.93 -2.68
CA LEU A 69 14.77 -2.94 -1.72
C LEU A 69 15.18 -3.26 -0.28
N ARG A 70 15.12 -4.53 0.12
CA ARG A 70 15.56 -5.00 1.44
C ARG A 70 17.07 -4.83 1.65
N GLU A 71 17.90 -5.09 0.63
CA GLU A 71 19.36 -4.86 0.68
C GLU A 71 19.70 -3.39 0.94
N ILE A 72 18.93 -2.46 0.38
CA ILE A 72 19.09 -1.01 0.62
C ILE A 72 18.63 -0.62 2.03
N GLY A 73 17.72 -1.39 2.63
CA GLY A 73 17.21 -1.17 3.98
C GLY A 73 15.76 -0.74 4.06
N ALA A 74 15.04 -0.69 2.95
CA ALA A 74 13.61 -0.44 2.91
C ALA A 74 12.81 -1.76 3.02
N ARG A 75 11.62 -1.71 3.59
CA ARG A 75 10.65 -2.81 3.44
C ARG A 75 10.17 -2.87 1.99
N ALA A 76 10.07 -4.09 1.47
CA ALA A 76 9.57 -4.34 0.14
C ALA A 76 8.07 -4.60 0.16
N GLY A 77 7.30 -3.72 -0.46
CA GLY A 77 5.86 -3.86 -0.65
C GLY A 77 5.49 -4.20 -2.10
N VAL A 78 4.42 -4.97 -2.26
CA VAL A 78 3.81 -5.24 -3.56
C VAL A 78 2.34 -4.85 -3.57
N ALA A 79 1.92 -4.12 -4.60
CA ALA A 79 0.54 -3.69 -4.80
C ALA A 79 -0.14 -4.50 -5.90
N VAL A 80 -1.44 -4.70 -5.75
CA VAL A 80 -2.30 -5.43 -6.71
C VAL A 80 -3.53 -4.58 -7.04
N LYS A 81 -3.80 -4.37 -8.34
CA LYS A 81 -5.01 -3.66 -8.81
C LYS A 81 -6.29 -4.42 -8.47
N PRO A 82 -7.45 -3.74 -8.44
CA PRO A 82 -8.74 -4.39 -8.17
C PRO A 82 -9.02 -5.60 -9.07
N GLY A 83 -8.73 -5.49 -10.35
CA GLY A 83 -8.98 -6.54 -11.35
C GLY A 83 -7.94 -7.66 -11.39
N THR A 84 -6.80 -7.54 -10.72
CA THR A 84 -5.72 -8.53 -10.76
C THR A 84 -5.97 -9.65 -9.73
N PRO A 85 -5.93 -10.94 -10.10
CA PRO A 85 -6.02 -12.05 -9.17
C PRO A 85 -4.89 -12.05 -8.15
N ILE A 86 -5.18 -12.46 -6.90
CA ILE A 86 -4.19 -12.49 -5.81
C ILE A 86 -3.43 -13.83 -5.73
N GLU A 87 -4.03 -14.90 -6.19
CA GLU A 87 -3.54 -16.26 -6.02
C GLU A 87 -2.12 -16.46 -6.59
N PRO A 88 -1.73 -15.90 -7.76
CA PRO A 88 -0.36 -16.04 -8.26
C PRO A 88 0.68 -15.41 -7.32
N LEU A 89 0.31 -14.38 -6.54
CA LEU A 89 1.21 -13.75 -5.58
C LEU A 89 1.56 -14.68 -4.41
N PHE A 90 0.72 -15.66 -4.11
CA PHE A 90 0.99 -16.59 -3.01
C PHE A 90 2.29 -17.37 -3.19
N GLU A 91 2.71 -17.66 -4.41
CA GLU A 91 3.96 -18.38 -4.67
C GLU A 91 5.20 -17.60 -4.22
N ILE A 92 5.13 -16.28 -4.23
CA ILE A 92 6.25 -15.37 -3.90
C ILE A 92 5.96 -14.49 -2.67
N LEU A 93 4.91 -14.81 -1.89
CA LEU A 93 4.45 -13.98 -0.79
C LEU A 93 5.53 -13.70 0.26
N ASP A 94 6.40 -14.68 0.54
CA ASP A 94 7.44 -14.60 1.55
C ASP A 94 8.59 -13.62 1.18
N GLU A 95 8.60 -13.15 -0.06
CA GLU A 95 9.55 -12.12 -0.52
C GLU A 95 9.11 -10.70 -0.14
N PHE A 96 7.89 -10.51 0.37
CA PHE A 96 7.34 -9.18 0.66
C PHE A 96 7.09 -8.97 2.15
N ASP A 97 7.38 -7.75 2.60
CA ASP A 97 7.10 -7.28 3.95
C ASP A 97 5.71 -6.63 4.06
N GLN A 98 5.10 -6.32 2.89
CA GLN A 98 3.81 -5.68 2.79
C GLN A 98 3.11 -6.07 1.48
N VAL A 99 1.81 -6.33 1.55
CA VAL A 99 0.97 -6.50 0.36
C VAL A 99 -0.16 -5.48 0.41
N LEU A 100 -0.26 -4.68 -0.63
CA LEU A 100 -1.27 -3.63 -0.78
C LEU A 100 -2.34 -4.06 -1.78
N ILE A 101 -3.59 -4.14 -1.31
CA ILE A 101 -4.75 -4.32 -2.17
C ILE A 101 -5.33 -2.94 -2.51
N MET A 102 -5.36 -2.60 -3.81
CA MET A 102 -6.08 -1.41 -4.25
C MET A 102 -7.59 -1.64 -4.10
N THR A 103 -8.24 -0.71 -3.42
CA THR A 103 -9.69 -0.69 -3.20
C THR A 103 -10.38 0.40 -4.05
N VAL A 104 -9.65 0.93 -5.01
CA VAL A 104 -10.07 1.79 -6.14
C VAL A 104 -9.17 1.50 -7.33
N GLU A 105 -9.56 1.90 -8.54
CA GLU A 105 -8.61 1.92 -9.66
C GLU A 105 -7.51 2.96 -9.40
N PRO A 106 -6.22 2.58 -9.52
CA PRO A 106 -5.12 3.50 -9.25
C PRO A 106 -5.09 4.67 -10.24
N GLY A 107 -4.68 5.87 -9.77
CA GLY A 107 -4.47 7.04 -10.62
C GLY A 107 -5.07 8.35 -10.09
N PHE A 108 -6.15 8.32 -9.30
CA PHE A 108 -6.79 9.51 -8.74
C PHE A 108 -7.23 9.28 -7.29
N GLY A 109 -7.18 10.35 -6.50
CA GLY A 109 -7.75 10.36 -5.16
C GLY A 109 -9.28 10.58 -5.16
N GLY A 110 -9.92 10.35 -4.01
CA GLY A 110 -11.33 10.67 -3.80
C GLY A 110 -12.34 9.73 -4.49
N GLN A 111 -11.90 8.57 -4.97
CA GLN A 111 -12.76 7.56 -5.55
C GLN A 111 -13.54 6.78 -4.48
N SER A 112 -14.68 6.20 -4.89
CA SER A 112 -15.48 5.34 -4.02
C SER A 112 -14.78 4.00 -3.78
N PHE A 113 -14.81 3.56 -2.53
CA PHE A 113 -14.34 2.24 -2.13
C PHE A 113 -15.03 1.11 -2.91
N MET A 114 -14.26 0.11 -3.31
CA MET A 114 -14.71 -1.07 -4.05
C MET A 114 -14.84 -2.28 -3.11
N PRO A 115 -16.01 -2.53 -2.50
CA PRO A 115 -16.18 -3.63 -1.54
C PRO A 115 -15.99 -5.02 -2.16
N GLU A 116 -16.10 -5.16 -3.48
CA GLU A 116 -15.81 -6.38 -4.22
C GLU A 116 -14.35 -6.83 -4.14
N THR A 117 -13.44 -5.99 -3.65
CA THR A 117 -12.05 -6.36 -3.39
C THR A 117 -11.86 -7.06 -2.04
N MET A 118 -12.84 -7.02 -1.14
CA MET A 118 -12.73 -7.62 0.19
C MET A 118 -12.57 -9.14 0.19
N PRO A 119 -13.22 -9.93 -0.69
CA PRO A 119 -12.95 -11.37 -0.79
C PRO A 119 -11.49 -11.67 -1.13
N LYS A 120 -10.85 -10.86 -1.99
CA LYS A 120 -9.43 -10.95 -2.33
C LYS A 120 -8.55 -10.70 -1.10
N LEU A 121 -8.83 -9.63 -0.35
CA LEU A 121 -8.12 -9.31 0.89
C LEU A 121 -8.27 -10.44 1.93
N ALA A 122 -9.48 -10.98 2.10
CA ALA A 122 -9.73 -12.08 3.02
C ALA A 122 -9.00 -13.38 2.61
N ALA A 123 -8.85 -13.64 1.31
CA ALA A 123 -8.07 -14.76 0.80
C ALA A 123 -6.57 -14.59 1.13
N LEU A 124 -6.04 -13.38 0.90
CA LEU A 124 -4.67 -13.03 1.25
C LEU A 124 -4.43 -13.13 2.77
N ALA A 125 -5.32 -12.62 3.59
CA ALA A 125 -5.21 -12.68 5.04
C ALA A 125 -5.19 -14.13 5.57
N ARG A 126 -6.00 -15.02 4.98
CA ARG A 126 -5.94 -16.45 5.31
C ARG A 126 -4.60 -17.07 4.94
N GLU A 127 -4.05 -16.72 3.78
CA GLU A 127 -2.77 -17.25 3.32
C GLU A 127 -1.59 -16.76 4.18
N VAL A 128 -1.58 -15.48 4.54
CA VAL A 128 -0.58 -14.88 5.46
C VAL A 128 -0.61 -15.60 6.82
N ARG A 129 -1.80 -15.83 7.39
CA ARG A 129 -1.95 -16.59 8.65
C ARG A 129 -1.50 -18.04 8.51
N ARG A 130 -1.89 -18.71 7.43
CA ARG A 130 -1.51 -20.12 7.18
C ARG A 130 0.00 -20.31 7.12
N ARG A 131 0.74 -19.31 6.60
CA ARG A 131 2.21 -19.33 6.52
C ARG A 131 2.90 -18.84 7.79
N GLY A 132 2.19 -18.18 8.69
CA GLY A 132 2.81 -17.48 9.80
C GLY A 132 3.67 -16.29 9.32
N SER A 133 3.32 -15.69 8.19
CA SER A 133 4.03 -14.53 7.63
C SER A 133 3.75 -13.29 8.45
N ALA A 134 4.77 -12.42 8.59
CA ALA A 134 4.67 -11.12 9.26
C ALA A 134 4.38 -9.97 8.27
N ALA A 135 4.03 -10.28 7.03
CA ALA A 135 3.71 -9.26 6.02
C ALA A 135 2.49 -8.44 6.43
N TRP A 136 2.59 -7.13 6.32
CA TRP A 136 1.48 -6.21 6.53
C TRP A 136 0.47 -6.27 5.38
N LEU A 137 -0.81 -6.21 5.72
CA LEU A 137 -1.90 -6.20 4.77
C LEU A 137 -2.49 -4.80 4.65
N GLN A 138 -2.09 -4.09 3.60
CA GLN A 138 -2.46 -2.71 3.38
C GLN A 138 -3.60 -2.60 2.37
N VAL A 139 -4.45 -1.57 2.56
CA VAL A 139 -5.48 -1.17 1.59
C VAL A 139 -5.35 0.31 1.25
N ASP A 140 -5.55 0.65 -0.02
CA ASP A 140 -5.53 2.03 -0.53
C ASP A 140 -6.71 2.28 -1.46
N GLY A 141 -7.52 3.26 -1.11
CA GLY A 141 -8.62 3.77 -1.90
C GLY A 141 -9.95 3.81 -1.17
N GLY A 142 -10.55 5.01 -1.07
CA GLY A 142 -11.88 5.23 -0.52
C GLY A 142 -12.01 4.91 0.98
N ILE A 143 -10.92 4.99 1.74
CA ILE A 143 -10.93 4.70 3.18
C ILE A 143 -11.57 5.83 3.96
N THR A 144 -12.65 5.50 4.67
CA THR A 144 -13.45 6.35 5.55
C THR A 144 -13.74 5.60 6.86
N GLU A 145 -14.39 6.22 7.83
CA GLU A 145 -14.79 5.55 9.08
C GLU A 145 -15.67 4.30 8.85
N SER A 146 -16.49 4.29 7.79
CA SER A 146 -17.36 3.14 7.48
C SER A 146 -16.68 2.05 6.65
N THR A 147 -15.79 2.43 5.71
CA THR A 147 -15.12 1.47 4.83
C THR A 147 -13.91 0.82 5.48
N ILE A 148 -13.25 1.51 6.42
CA ILE A 148 -12.13 0.96 7.19
C ILE A 148 -12.56 -0.26 8.02
N VAL A 149 -13.80 -0.26 8.52
CA VAL A 149 -14.38 -1.40 9.24
C VAL A 149 -14.41 -2.64 8.34
N GLN A 150 -14.95 -2.51 7.13
CA GLN A 150 -15.02 -3.61 6.17
C GLN A 150 -13.62 -4.16 5.83
N ALA A 151 -12.65 -3.27 5.64
CA ALA A 151 -11.27 -3.66 5.35
C ALA A 151 -10.60 -4.36 6.55
N ALA A 152 -10.80 -3.87 7.77
CA ALA A 152 -10.27 -4.49 8.98
C ALA A 152 -10.88 -5.88 9.22
N GLU A 153 -12.20 -6.04 9.06
CA GLU A 153 -12.89 -7.34 9.13
C GLU A 153 -12.40 -8.32 8.07
N ALA A 154 -12.04 -7.84 6.88
CA ALA A 154 -11.44 -8.66 5.84
C ALA A 154 -9.96 -9.03 6.10
N GLY A 155 -9.32 -8.43 7.11
CA GLY A 155 -7.97 -8.75 7.57
C GLY A 155 -6.91 -7.72 7.25
N ALA A 156 -7.26 -6.49 6.83
CA ALA A 156 -6.29 -5.40 6.73
C ALA A 156 -5.81 -4.95 8.11
N ASP A 157 -4.53 -4.63 8.23
CA ASP A 157 -3.88 -4.08 9.41
C ASP A 157 -3.28 -2.69 9.16
N THR A 158 -3.16 -2.31 7.89
CA THR A 158 -2.57 -1.05 7.44
C THR A 158 -3.48 -0.36 6.43
N PHE A 159 -3.68 0.96 6.58
CA PHE A 159 -4.70 1.70 5.84
C PHE A 159 -4.15 3.02 5.29
N VAL A 160 -4.36 3.27 4.00
CA VAL A 160 -4.05 4.55 3.36
C VAL A 160 -5.31 5.38 3.27
N ALA A 161 -5.32 6.54 3.90
CA ALA A 161 -6.45 7.46 3.93
C ALA A 161 -5.98 8.86 3.49
N GLY A 162 -6.45 9.31 2.34
CA GLY A 162 -6.14 10.62 1.78
C GLY A 162 -7.23 11.66 2.07
N SER A 163 -8.25 11.73 1.22
CA SER A 163 -9.30 12.77 1.28
C SER A 163 -10.09 12.78 2.59
N SER A 164 -10.33 11.63 3.21
CA SER A 164 -11.02 11.53 4.51
C SER A 164 -10.22 12.14 5.67
N VAL A 165 -8.90 12.27 5.53
CA VAL A 165 -8.03 12.90 6.52
C VAL A 165 -7.74 14.35 6.14
N PHE A 166 -7.21 14.60 4.96
CA PHE A 166 -6.79 15.94 4.54
C PHE A 166 -7.95 16.87 4.21
N GLY A 167 -9.14 16.33 3.90
CA GLY A 167 -10.38 17.09 3.74
C GLY A 167 -11.14 17.38 5.03
N ALA A 168 -10.73 16.81 6.16
CA ALA A 168 -11.36 17.03 7.44
C ALA A 168 -10.94 18.37 8.06
N GLU A 169 -11.85 19.01 8.80
CA GLU A 169 -11.56 20.24 9.56
C GLU A 169 -10.42 20.03 10.57
N HIS A 170 -10.36 18.83 11.16
CA HIS A 170 -9.33 18.43 12.12
C HIS A 170 -8.69 17.09 11.71
N PRO A 171 -7.65 17.09 10.86
CA PRO A 171 -7.01 15.86 10.36
C PRO A 171 -6.55 14.90 11.47
N GLY A 172 -6.01 15.42 12.57
CA GLY A 172 -5.58 14.59 13.70
C GLY A 172 -6.72 13.81 14.37
N LEU A 173 -7.92 14.43 14.49
CA LEU A 173 -9.12 13.74 15.00
C LEU A 173 -9.63 12.71 13.99
N ALA A 174 -9.59 13.01 12.69
CA ALA A 174 -9.97 12.05 11.66
C ALA A 174 -9.07 10.80 11.72
N ILE A 175 -7.77 10.96 11.86
CA ILE A 175 -6.83 9.82 12.05
C ILE A 175 -7.17 9.03 13.32
N ALA A 176 -7.47 9.70 14.43
CA ALA A 176 -7.81 9.03 15.69
C ALA A 176 -9.08 8.18 15.55
N ARG A 177 -10.13 8.70 14.90
CA ARG A 177 -11.38 7.98 14.65
C ARG A 177 -11.19 6.79 13.74
N LEU A 178 -10.45 6.95 12.62
CA LEU A 178 -10.11 5.86 11.72
C LEU A 178 -9.36 4.75 12.46
N ARG A 179 -8.38 5.11 13.29
CA ARG A 179 -7.61 4.14 14.08
C ARG A 179 -8.47 3.40 15.09
N GLU A 180 -9.40 4.09 15.76
CA GLU A 180 -10.33 3.47 16.70
C GLU A 180 -11.28 2.50 15.98
N ALA A 181 -11.89 2.92 14.87
CA ALA A 181 -12.76 2.10 14.06
C ALA A 181 -12.05 0.83 13.56
N ALA A 182 -10.82 0.95 13.06
CA ALA A 182 -10.04 -0.21 12.61
C ALA A 182 -9.74 -1.17 13.77
N ARG A 183 -9.28 -0.66 14.92
CA ARG A 183 -8.93 -1.49 16.09
C ARG A 183 -10.11 -2.23 16.69
N ALA A 184 -11.30 -1.62 16.69
CA ALA A 184 -12.51 -2.24 17.21
C ALA A 184 -12.95 -3.47 16.38
N HIS A 185 -12.52 -3.58 15.12
CA HIS A 185 -12.95 -4.60 14.16
C HIS A 185 -11.78 -5.45 13.63
N ALA A 186 -10.54 -5.13 14.01
CA ALA A 186 -9.41 -5.98 13.69
C ALA A 186 -9.56 -7.33 14.39
N HIS A 187 -9.49 -8.41 13.62
CA HIS A 187 -9.38 -9.73 14.21
C HIS A 187 -8.05 -9.82 14.96
N THR A 188 -8.10 -10.01 16.28
CA THR A 188 -6.92 -10.29 17.11
C THR A 188 -6.24 -11.55 16.56
N HIS A 189 -5.05 -11.37 16.02
CA HIS A 189 -4.18 -12.44 15.50
C HIS A 189 -3.43 -13.11 16.64
#